data_bac5de9068790f5404d0e71cd2843f24
#
_entry.id   bac5de9068790f5404d0e71cd2843f24
#
_cell.length_a   1.000
_cell.length_b   1.000
_cell.length_c   1.000
_cell.angle_alpha   90.00
_cell.angle_beta   90.00
_cell.angle_gamma   90.00
#
_symmetry.space_group_name_H-M   'P 1'
#
loop_
_entity.id
_entity.type
_entity.pdbx_description
1 polymer ?
#
loop_
_entity_poly.entity_id
_entity_poly.type
_entity_poly.pdbx_seq_one_letter_code
_entity_poly.pdbx_strand_id
1 'polypeptide(L)'
;MIDTKQIEQRLLLQSALLMLLVAVSGTVTGVLTGSAAVLLDGIASFIAVIIKIMMIITSKLIARETSKRFQFGYWQFEPLVLLLEGGFTLLFVIYGLMTGVMDLLGSGNAVKVGPVVFYALFFTLADGLYYVYVNRVNA
;
A
#
# COMPACT_ATOMS: atom_id res chain seq x y z
N MET A 1 -2.77 27.47 14.17
CA MET A 1 -1.65 26.54 13.91
C MET A 1 -2.28 25.17 13.67
N ILE A 2 -2.36 24.75 12.42
CA ILE A 2 -2.89 23.41 12.08
C ILE A 2 -1.86 22.43 12.61
N ASP A 3 -2.31 21.56 13.54
CA ASP A 3 -1.43 20.64 14.24
C ASP A 3 -0.82 19.68 13.20
N THR A 4 0.49 19.65 13.06
CA THR A 4 1.24 18.82 12.09
C THR A 4 0.79 17.36 12.15
N LYS A 5 0.41 16.88 13.33
CA LYS A 5 -0.17 15.55 13.56
C LYS A 5 -1.53 15.34 12.90
N GLN A 6 -2.36 16.38 12.80
CA GLN A 6 -3.66 16.28 12.14
C GLN A 6 -3.51 16.19 10.62
N ILE A 7 -2.53 16.91 10.06
CA ILE A 7 -2.21 16.84 8.62
C ILE A 7 -1.69 15.43 8.29
N GLU A 8 -0.75 14.91 9.06
CA GLU A 8 -0.20 13.57 8.91
C GLU A 8 -1.29 12.50 8.95
N GLN A 9 -2.19 12.54 9.95
CA GLN A 9 -3.29 11.58 10.06
C GLN A 9 -4.27 11.67 8.87
N ARG A 10 -4.56 12.86 8.37
CA ARG A 10 -5.40 13.04 7.18
C ARG A 10 -4.75 12.48 5.93
N LEU A 11 -3.46 12.73 5.72
CA LEU A 11 -2.71 12.19 4.59
C LEU A 11 -2.63 10.66 4.64
N LEU A 12 -2.40 10.08 5.82
CA LEU A 12 -2.41 8.63 6.01
C LEU A 12 -3.80 8.03 5.70
N LEU A 13 -4.87 8.66 6.15
CA LEU A 13 -6.23 8.19 5.86
C LEU A 13 -6.57 8.29 4.38
N GLN A 14 -6.22 9.40 3.72
CA GLN A 14 -6.42 9.57 2.28
C GLN A 14 -5.64 8.53 1.48
N SER A 15 -4.36 8.29 1.84
CA SER A 15 -3.57 7.24 1.19
C SER A 15 -4.13 5.84 1.43
N ALA A 16 -4.68 5.55 2.62
CA ALA A 16 -5.33 4.27 2.90
C ALA A 16 -6.59 4.07 2.06
N LEU A 17 -7.41 5.12 1.87
CA LEU A 17 -8.59 5.07 0.99
C LEU A 17 -8.20 4.84 -0.48
N LEU A 18 -7.17 5.53 -0.95
CA LEU A 18 -6.68 5.36 -2.32
C LEU A 18 -6.16 3.93 -2.53
N MET A 19 -5.37 3.41 -1.60
CA MET A 19 -4.91 2.01 -1.62
C MET A 19 -6.06 1.00 -1.56
N LEU A 20 -7.15 1.31 -0.83
CA LEU A 20 -8.33 0.45 -0.81
C LEU A 20 -9.02 0.38 -2.17
N LEU A 21 -9.11 1.51 -2.89
CA LEU A 21 -9.62 1.55 -4.26
C LEU A 21 -8.75 0.73 -5.22
N VAL A 22 -7.41 0.85 -5.12
CA VAL A 22 -6.47 0.03 -5.87
C VAL A 22 -6.65 -1.45 -5.53
N ALA A 23 -6.77 -1.79 -4.25
CA ALA A 23 -6.93 -3.16 -3.77
C ALA A 23 -8.18 -3.83 -4.38
N VAL A 24 -9.33 -3.17 -4.29
CA VAL A 24 -10.60 -3.70 -4.81
C VAL A 24 -10.58 -3.79 -6.33
N SER A 25 -10.23 -2.68 -7.00
CA SER A 25 -10.23 -2.63 -8.48
C SER A 25 -9.15 -3.53 -9.08
N GLY A 26 -7.96 -3.61 -8.47
CA GLY A 26 -6.87 -4.49 -8.90
C GLY A 26 -7.24 -5.95 -8.78
N THR A 27 -7.82 -6.35 -7.64
CA THR A 27 -8.27 -7.75 -7.45
C THR A 27 -9.35 -8.12 -8.46
N VAL A 28 -10.38 -7.29 -8.63
CA VAL A 28 -11.46 -7.53 -9.60
C VAL A 28 -10.90 -7.58 -11.04
N THR A 29 -10.11 -6.60 -11.43
CA THR A 29 -9.52 -6.56 -12.79
C THR A 29 -8.58 -7.73 -13.01
N GLY A 30 -7.75 -8.08 -12.03
CA GLY A 30 -6.82 -9.21 -12.10
C GLY A 30 -7.54 -10.54 -12.33
N VAL A 31 -8.62 -10.80 -11.59
CA VAL A 31 -9.46 -12.00 -11.78
C VAL A 31 -10.15 -12.01 -13.14
N LEU A 32 -10.75 -10.90 -13.57
CA LEU A 32 -11.50 -10.80 -14.81
C LEU A 32 -10.62 -10.88 -16.08
N THR A 33 -9.36 -10.43 -15.97
CA THR A 33 -8.42 -10.40 -17.11
C THR A 33 -7.49 -11.60 -17.13
N GLY A 34 -7.39 -12.35 -16.03
CA GLY A 34 -6.40 -13.43 -15.86
C GLY A 34 -4.98 -12.92 -15.67
N SER A 35 -4.80 -11.63 -15.34
CA SER A 35 -3.47 -11.04 -15.12
C SER A 35 -3.00 -11.28 -13.69
N ALA A 36 -2.00 -12.16 -13.53
CA ALA A 36 -1.38 -12.44 -12.23
C ALA A 36 -0.73 -11.20 -11.63
N ALA A 37 -0.13 -10.34 -12.45
CA ALA A 37 0.51 -9.10 -12.00
C ALA A 37 -0.51 -8.12 -11.39
N VAL A 38 -1.67 -7.88 -12.06
CA VAL A 38 -2.71 -7.00 -11.54
C VAL A 38 -3.40 -7.59 -10.31
N LEU A 39 -3.59 -8.91 -10.27
CA LEU A 39 -4.12 -9.60 -9.10
C LEU A 39 -3.18 -9.45 -7.89
N LEU A 40 -1.88 -9.62 -8.12
CA LEU A 40 -0.85 -9.47 -7.09
C LEU A 40 -0.83 -8.03 -6.55
N ASP A 41 -0.91 -7.03 -7.42
CA ASP A 41 -0.99 -5.62 -7.05
C ASP A 41 -2.22 -5.33 -6.18
N GLY A 42 -3.39 -5.88 -6.53
CA GLY A 42 -4.60 -5.79 -5.73
C GLY A 42 -4.44 -6.40 -4.33
N ILE A 43 -3.86 -7.59 -4.22
CA ILE A 43 -3.61 -8.27 -2.94
C ILE A 43 -2.59 -7.50 -2.09
N ALA A 44 -1.49 -7.05 -2.71
CA ALA A 44 -0.48 -6.24 -2.05
C ALA A 44 -1.07 -4.94 -1.49
N SER A 45 -1.97 -4.30 -2.24
CA SER A 45 -2.67 -3.10 -1.83
C SER A 45 -3.60 -3.33 -0.62
N PHE A 46 -4.25 -4.50 -0.49
CA PHE A 46 -5.00 -4.84 0.73
C PHE A 46 -4.09 -4.91 1.96
N ILE A 47 -2.92 -5.54 1.84
CA ILE A 47 -1.95 -5.60 2.93
C ILE A 47 -1.43 -4.20 3.26
N ALA A 48 -1.14 -3.37 2.26
CA ALA A 48 -0.74 -1.99 2.46
C ALA A 48 -1.80 -1.16 3.22
N VAL A 49 -3.10 -1.38 2.97
CA VAL A 49 -4.19 -0.75 3.74
C VAL A 49 -4.13 -1.16 5.21
N ILE A 50 -3.94 -2.45 5.50
CA ILE A 50 -3.83 -2.94 6.88
C ILE A 50 -2.64 -2.30 7.58
N ILE A 51 -1.49 -2.25 6.93
CA ILE A 51 -0.27 -1.62 7.47
C ILE A 51 -0.49 -0.13 7.74
N LYS A 52 -1.13 0.60 6.82
CA LYS A 52 -1.46 2.03 7.04
C LYS A 52 -2.41 2.24 8.21
N ILE A 53 -3.37 1.36 8.42
CA ILE A 53 -4.24 1.39 9.60
C ILE A 53 -3.40 1.15 10.88
N MET A 54 -2.49 0.19 10.85
CA MET A 54 -1.57 -0.05 11.97
C MET A 54 -0.69 1.18 12.24
N MET A 55 -0.17 1.85 11.22
CA MET A 55 0.59 3.10 11.37
C MET A 55 -0.24 4.21 12.04
N ILE A 56 -1.50 4.39 11.63
CA ILE A 56 -2.41 5.37 12.26
C ILE A 56 -2.64 5.04 13.73
N ILE A 57 -2.84 3.77 14.07
CA ILE A 57 -3.03 3.31 15.45
C ILE A 57 -1.75 3.57 16.26
N THR A 58 -0.59 3.21 15.71
CA THR A 58 0.73 3.40 16.34
C THR A 58 1.01 4.88 16.60
N SER A 59 0.77 5.75 15.62
CA SER A 59 0.93 7.21 15.78
C SER A 59 0.06 7.75 16.91
N LYS A 60 -1.18 7.27 17.03
CA LYS A 60 -2.08 7.63 18.15
C LYS A 60 -1.59 7.07 19.49
N LEU A 61 -1.00 5.89 19.50
CA LEU A 61 -0.45 5.25 20.71
C LEU A 61 0.78 5.99 21.22
N ILE A 62 1.70 6.35 20.34
CA ILE A 62 2.92 7.11 20.68
C ILE A 62 2.58 8.49 21.28
N ALA A 63 1.45 9.07 20.85
CA ALA A 63 0.98 10.35 21.40
C ALA A 63 0.38 10.23 22.82
N ARG A 64 0.18 9.01 23.35
CA ARG A 64 -0.34 8.79 24.71
C ARG A 64 0.81 8.77 25.72
N GLU A 65 0.51 9.24 26.95
CA GLU A 65 1.46 9.17 28.06
C GLU A 65 1.85 7.71 28.36
N THR A 66 3.10 7.54 28.85
CA THR A 66 3.64 6.23 29.27
C THR A 66 2.71 5.56 30.28
N SER A 67 2.37 4.30 30.06
CA SER A 67 1.58 3.51 31.00
C SER A 67 2.50 2.68 31.90
N LYS A 68 1.98 2.28 33.07
CA LYS A 68 2.71 1.41 34.05
C LYS A 68 3.22 0.10 33.43
N ARG A 69 2.64 -0.35 32.29
CA ARG A 69 2.97 -1.58 31.58
C ARG A 69 4.01 -1.37 30.47
N PHE A 70 4.13 -0.14 29.95
CA PHE A 70 5.08 0.26 28.91
C PHE A 70 5.89 1.46 29.41
N GLN A 71 6.86 1.17 30.30
CA GLN A 71 7.72 2.20 30.92
C GLN A 71 8.61 2.92 29.89
N PHE A 72 8.95 2.25 28.78
CA PHE A 72 9.73 2.82 27.67
C PHE A 72 8.87 3.50 26.59
N GLY A 73 7.53 3.62 26.81
CA GLY A 73 6.61 4.16 25.82
C GLY A 73 6.30 3.21 24.67
N TYR A 74 5.59 3.73 23.66
CA TYR A 74 5.12 2.95 22.52
C TYR A 74 6.02 3.08 21.26
N TRP A 75 7.20 3.67 21.40
CA TRP A 75 8.14 3.93 20.30
C TRP A 75 8.59 2.68 19.54
N GLN A 76 8.55 1.53 20.20
CA GLN A 76 8.95 0.25 19.62
C GLN A 76 7.98 -0.26 18.54
N PHE A 77 6.75 0.24 18.53
CA PHE A 77 5.74 -0.18 17.56
C PHE A 77 5.98 0.40 16.16
N GLU A 78 6.57 1.58 16.06
CA GLU A 78 6.87 2.22 14.77
C GLU A 78 7.86 1.40 13.94
N PRO A 79 9.08 1.06 14.42
CA PRO A 79 9.99 0.22 13.67
C PRO A 79 9.44 -1.19 13.41
N LEU A 80 8.57 -1.72 14.29
CA LEU A 80 7.93 -3.02 14.07
C LEU A 80 6.98 -2.97 12.85
N VAL A 81 6.16 -1.94 12.75
CA VAL A 81 5.24 -1.76 11.60
C VAL A 81 6.03 -1.55 10.31
N LEU A 82 7.10 -0.76 10.34
CA LEU A 82 7.99 -0.56 9.19
C LEU A 82 8.69 -1.87 8.76
N LEU A 83 9.10 -2.68 9.72
CA LEU A 83 9.69 -4.00 9.45
C LEU A 83 8.67 -4.93 8.76
N LEU A 84 7.42 -4.94 9.22
CA LEU A 84 6.34 -5.71 8.59
C LEU A 84 6.07 -5.21 7.16
N GLU A 85 6.00 -3.90 6.93
CA GLU A 85 5.81 -3.32 5.61
C GLU A 85 6.93 -3.72 4.66
N GLY A 86 8.20 -3.54 5.07
CA GLY A 86 9.36 -3.93 4.28
C GLY A 86 9.41 -5.43 4.01
N GLY A 87 9.10 -6.26 5.01
CA GLY A 87 9.03 -7.72 4.87
C GLY A 87 8.00 -8.17 3.86
N PHE A 88 6.78 -7.66 3.94
CA PHE A 88 5.73 -7.97 2.95
C PHE A 88 6.10 -7.47 1.55
N THR A 89 6.62 -6.25 1.43
CA THR A 89 7.08 -5.69 0.16
C THR A 89 8.13 -6.60 -0.48
N LEU A 90 9.12 -7.05 0.29
CA LEU A 90 10.15 -7.97 -0.19
C LEU A 90 9.55 -9.30 -0.69
N LEU A 91 8.63 -9.88 0.07
CA LEU A 91 7.95 -11.12 -0.34
C LEU A 91 7.19 -10.94 -1.66
N PHE A 92 6.48 -9.83 -1.84
CA PHE A 92 5.76 -9.53 -3.09
C PHE A 92 6.72 -9.33 -4.28
N VAL A 93 7.85 -8.66 -4.07
CA VAL A 93 8.87 -8.49 -5.11
C VAL A 93 9.45 -9.83 -5.55
N ILE A 94 9.81 -10.69 -4.59
CA ILE A 94 10.34 -12.04 -4.89
C ILE A 94 9.29 -12.87 -5.63
N TYR A 95 8.05 -12.88 -5.14
CA TYR A 95 6.97 -13.63 -5.78
C TYR A 95 6.67 -13.10 -7.18
N GLY A 96 6.59 -11.79 -7.36
CA GLY A 96 6.36 -11.15 -8.66
C GLY A 96 7.47 -11.44 -9.66
N LEU A 97 8.73 -11.43 -9.23
CA LEU A 97 9.87 -11.83 -10.08
C LEU A 97 9.78 -13.30 -10.49
N MET A 98 9.51 -14.19 -9.54
CA MET A 98 9.35 -15.62 -9.84
C MET A 98 8.23 -15.88 -10.84
N THR A 99 7.07 -15.27 -10.62
CA THR A 99 5.91 -15.41 -11.53
C THR A 99 6.23 -14.84 -12.91
N GLY A 100 6.83 -13.65 -12.97
CA GLY A 100 7.20 -13.02 -14.23
C GLY A 100 8.21 -13.84 -15.04
N VAL A 101 9.21 -14.44 -14.37
CA VAL A 101 10.17 -15.34 -15.04
C VAL A 101 9.48 -16.61 -15.53
N MET A 102 8.60 -17.21 -14.72
CA MET A 102 7.84 -18.40 -15.13
C MET A 102 6.93 -18.11 -16.33
N ASP A 103 6.26 -16.96 -16.37
CA ASP A 103 5.42 -16.55 -17.49
C ASP A 103 6.23 -16.31 -18.77
N LEU A 104 7.47 -15.79 -18.66
CA LEU A 104 8.38 -15.61 -19.79
C LEU A 104 8.93 -16.94 -20.34
N LEU A 105 9.18 -17.92 -19.46
CA LEU A 105 9.73 -19.23 -19.85
C LEU A 105 8.65 -20.23 -20.28
N GLY A 106 7.41 -19.99 -19.85
CA GLY A 106 6.25 -20.84 -20.16
C GLY A 106 5.42 -20.32 -21.32
N SER A 107 4.33 -21.00 -21.61
CA SER A 107 3.37 -20.60 -22.66
C SER A 107 2.46 -19.42 -22.24
N GLY A 108 2.75 -18.74 -21.15
CA GLY A 108 2.03 -17.59 -20.63
C GLY A 108 0.49 -17.71 -20.62
N ASN A 109 -0.18 -17.10 -19.68
CA ASN A 109 -1.64 -17.03 -19.70
C ASN A 109 -2.09 -15.94 -20.70
N ALA A 110 -3.10 -16.24 -21.52
CA ALA A 110 -3.71 -15.24 -22.41
C ALA A 110 -4.41 -14.16 -21.58
N VAL A 111 -3.73 -13.03 -21.40
CA VAL A 111 -4.23 -11.88 -20.63
C VAL A 111 -5.00 -10.93 -21.56
N LYS A 112 -6.15 -10.45 -21.11
CA LYS A 112 -6.87 -9.37 -21.78
C LYS A 112 -6.13 -8.05 -21.58
N VAL A 113 -5.28 -7.68 -22.52
CA VAL A 113 -4.33 -6.54 -22.39
C VAL A 113 -5.04 -5.19 -22.24
N GLY A 114 -6.15 -4.95 -22.94
CA GLY A 114 -6.85 -3.65 -22.92
C GLY A 114 -7.25 -3.16 -21.52
N PRO A 115 -8.02 -3.93 -20.75
CA PRO A 115 -8.40 -3.55 -19.37
C PRO A 115 -7.19 -3.41 -18.45
N VAL A 116 -6.14 -4.21 -18.62
CA VAL A 116 -4.91 -4.15 -17.80
C VAL A 116 -4.17 -2.82 -18.03
N VAL A 117 -4.01 -2.42 -19.31
CA VAL A 117 -3.37 -1.15 -19.67
C VAL A 117 -4.17 0.04 -19.14
N PHE A 118 -5.50 -0.02 -19.28
CA PHE A 118 -6.36 1.03 -18.76
C PHE A 118 -6.25 1.15 -17.22
N TYR A 119 -6.27 0.03 -16.50
CA TYR A 119 -6.04 -0.03 -15.07
C TYR A 119 -4.69 0.61 -14.69
N ALA A 120 -3.61 0.16 -15.33
CA ALA A 120 -2.26 0.65 -15.04
C ALA A 120 -2.12 2.15 -15.28
N LEU A 121 -2.62 2.67 -16.41
CA LEU A 121 -2.57 4.10 -16.73
C LEU A 121 -3.39 4.93 -15.75
N PHE A 122 -4.61 4.49 -15.42
CA PHE A 122 -5.49 5.20 -14.50
C PHE A 122 -4.86 5.36 -13.12
N PHE A 123 -4.35 4.26 -12.54
CA PHE A 123 -3.77 4.31 -11.18
C PHE A 123 -2.40 4.97 -11.17
N THR A 124 -1.58 4.83 -12.21
CA THR A 124 -0.31 5.58 -12.32
C THR A 124 -0.55 7.09 -12.34
N LEU A 125 -1.57 7.56 -13.06
CA LEU A 125 -1.95 8.97 -13.07
C LEU A 125 -2.50 9.41 -11.71
N ALA A 126 -3.36 8.61 -11.07
CA ALA A 126 -3.91 8.91 -9.76
C ALA A 126 -2.82 9.03 -8.68
N ASP A 127 -1.88 8.08 -8.66
CA ASP A 127 -0.75 8.09 -7.73
C ASP A 127 0.21 9.25 -7.99
N GLY A 128 0.47 9.56 -9.26
CA GLY A 128 1.28 10.71 -9.64
C GLY A 128 0.66 12.04 -9.20
N LEU A 129 -0.64 12.21 -9.37
CA LEU A 129 -1.38 13.39 -8.89
C LEU A 129 -1.39 13.47 -7.36
N TYR A 130 -1.58 12.33 -6.70
CA TYR A 130 -1.53 12.26 -5.23
C TYR A 130 -0.14 12.61 -4.71
N TYR A 131 0.93 12.13 -5.34
CA TYR A 131 2.30 12.48 -4.99
C TYR A 131 2.57 13.99 -5.09
N VAL A 132 2.14 14.62 -6.19
CA VAL A 132 2.27 16.08 -6.37
C VAL A 132 1.46 16.84 -5.31
N TYR A 133 0.26 16.36 -4.98
CA TYR A 133 -0.57 16.94 -3.92
C TYR A 133 0.13 16.88 -2.56
N VAL A 134 0.65 15.71 -2.17
CA VAL A 134 1.36 15.52 -0.90
C VAL A 134 2.59 16.40 -0.80
N ASN A 135 3.37 16.50 -1.89
CA ASN A 135 4.54 17.38 -1.93
C ASN A 135 4.17 18.86 -1.74
N ARG A 136 3.05 19.31 -2.29
CA ARG A 136 2.58 20.68 -2.09
C ARG A 136 2.06 20.97 -0.68
N VAL A 137 1.50 19.97 -0.02
CA VAL A 137 1.00 20.10 1.36
C VAL A 137 2.15 20.09 2.37
N ASN A 138 3.25 19.41 2.05
CA ASN A 138 4.44 19.29 2.91
C ASN A 138 5.51 20.40 2.65
N ALA A 139 5.35 21.17 1.58
CA ALA A 139 6.21 22.30 1.27
C ALA A 139 5.71 23.58 1.93
#